data_b4bd7f4bc39b06d6da4e4bcbfa3cadba
#
_entry.id   b4bd7f4bc39b06d6da4e4bcbfa3cadba
#
_cell.length_a   1.000
_cell.length_b   1.000
_cell.length_c   1.000
_cell.angle_alpha   90.00
_cell.angle_beta   90.00
_cell.angle_gamma   90.00
#
_symmetry.space_group_name_H-M   'P 1'
#
loop_
_entity.id
_entity.type
_entity.pdbx_description
1 polymer ?
#
loop_
_entity_poly.entity_id
_entity_poly.type
_entity_poly.pdbx_seq_one_letter_code
_entity_poly.pdbx_strand_id
1 'polypeptide(L)'
;MKYDFDSCIDRTKVMSIKWSSKLRQEMYGESDVIPLGIADMDFKAAPAVAKAIQDRAAHENYGYGYLADEFLMACVNWQKRRNHWDIKKEWITYTPGLNLPLVFSYCLNVSSL
;
A
#
# COMPACT_ATOMS: atom_id res chain seq x y z
N MET A 1 -22.47 3.60 -5.11
CA MET A 1 -21.70 2.68 -5.98
C MET A 1 -21.50 1.40 -5.19
N LYS A 2 -21.92 0.25 -5.73
CA LYS A 2 -21.74 -1.05 -5.07
C LYS A 2 -20.37 -1.59 -5.49
N TYR A 3 -19.51 -1.90 -4.56
CA TYR A 3 -18.22 -2.53 -4.84
C TYR A 3 -18.42 -4.03 -5.05
N ASP A 4 -17.62 -4.62 -5.94
CA ASP A 4 -17.61 -6.03 -6.25
C ASP A 4 -16.59 -6.74 -5.33
N PHE A 5 -17.10 -7.50 -4.37
CA PHE A 5 -16.31 -8.33 -3.46
C PHE A 5 -16.48 -9.83 -3.71
N ASP A 6 -17.27 -10.19 -4.72
CA ASP A 6 -17.61 -11.58 -5.03
C ASP A 6 -16.77 -12.15 -6.18
N SER A 7 -16.25 -11.28 -7.08
CA SER A 7 -15.43 -11.71 -8.21
C SER A 7 -14.03 -12.11 -7.77
N CYS A 8 -13.66 -13.35 -8.09
CA CYS A 8 -12.30 -13.83 -7.92
C CYS A 8 -11.37 -13.22 -8.99
N ILE A 9 -10.24 -12.66 -8.56
CA ILE A 9 -9.20 -12.14 -9.45
C ILE A 9 -8.10 -13.19 -9.58
N ASP A 10 -7.83 -13.66 -10.80
CA ASP A 10 -6.68 -14.52 -11.06
C ASP A 10 -5.37 -13.72 -10.92
N ARG A 11 -4.67 -13.94 -9.82
CA ARG A 11 -3.39 -13.30 -9.51
C ARG A 11 -2.19 -14.20 -9.77
N THR A 12 -2.40 -15.39 -10.30
CA THR A 12 -1.31 -16.33 -10.62
C THR A 12 -0.48 -15.87 -11.81
N LYS A 13 -1.05 -15.04 -12.69
CA LYS A 13 -0.42 -14.50 -13.91
C LYS A 13 0.32 -13.18 -13.70
N VAL A 14 0.27 -12.62 -12.49
CA VAL A 14 0.99 -11.40 -12.12
C VAL A 14 2.09 -11.75 -11.12
N MET A 15 3.12 -10.92 -11.00
CA MET A 15 4.23 -11.13 -10.06
C MET A 15 3.77 -10.90 -8.60
N SER A 16 2.90 -11.78 -8.11
CA SER A 16 2.39 -11.76 -6.75
C SER A 16 3.19 -12.71 -5.87
N ILE A 17 3.80 -12.21 -4.81
CA ILE A 17 4.48 -13.05 -3.81
C ILE A 17 3.48 -14.05 -3.19
N LYS A 18 2.27 -13.57 -2.87
CA LYS A 18 1.21 -14.36 -2.26
C LYS A 18 0.75 -15.52 -3.14
N TRP A 19 0.61 -15.28 -4.47
CA TRP A 19 0.00 -16.24 -5.40
C TRP A 19 0.99 -16.96 -6.32
N SER A 20 2.29 -16.70 -6.20
CA SER A 20 3.33 -17.46 -6.92
C SER A 20 3.38 -18.89 -6.41
N SER A 21 3.07 -19.87 -7.27
CA SER A 21 3.16 -21.29 -6.94
C SER A 21 4.61 -21.69 -6.55
N LYS A 22 5.60 -21.13 -7.24
CA LYS A 22 7.01 -21.35 -6.91
C LYS A 22 7.33 -20.90 -5.49
N LEU A 23 6.97 -19.66 -5.12
CA LEU A 23 7.26 -19.14 -3.78
C LEU A 23 6.48 -19.88 -2.69
N ARG A 24 5.23 -20.29 -2.96
CA ARG A 24 4.49 -21.12 -2.01
C ARG A 24 5.17 -22.47 -1.79
N GLN A 25 5.63 -23.11 -2.86
CA GLN A 25 6.38 -24.36 -2.75
C GLN A 25 7.67 -24.18 -1.92
N GLU A 26 8.39 -23.07 -2.13
CA GLU A 26 9.62 -22.78 -1.37
C GLU A 26 9.34 -22.46 0.11
N MET A 27 8.27 -21.72 0.40
CA MET A 27 7.95 -21.28 1.77
C MET A 27 7.22 -22.32 2.60
N TYR A 28 6.35 -23.13 1.99
CA TYR A 28 5.44 -24.02 2.71
C TYR A 28 5.64 -25.50 2.38
N GLY A 29 6.53 -25.83 1.43
CA GLY A 29 6.74 -27.19 0.96
C GLY A 29 5.63 -27.70 0.01
N GLU A 30 4.60 -26.90 -0.25
CA GLU A 30 3.47 -27.24 -1.09
C GLU A 30 2.92 -25.99 -1.80
N SER A 31 2.55 -26.14 -3.07
CA SER A 31 2.05 -25.00 -3.88
C SER A 31 0.52 -24.84 -3.82
N ASP A 32 -0.22 -25.92 -3.47
CA ASP A 32 -1.68 -25.92 -3.35
C ASP A 32 -2.13 -25.63 -1.92
N VAL A 33 -1.80 -24.44 -1.46
CA VAL A 33 -2.19 -23.92 -0.14
C VAL A 33 -2.90 -22.59 -0.26
N ILE A 34 -3.77 -22.27 0.69
CA ILE A 34 -4.41 -20.97 0.80
C ILE A 34 -3.45 -20.03 1.56
N PRO A 35 -2.83 -19.04 0.88
CA PRO A 35 -1.83 -18.19 1.51
C PRO A 35 -2.48 -17.12 2.37
N LEU A 36 -2.26 -17.16 3.68
CA LEU A 36 -2.72 -16.16 4.65
C LEU A 36 -1.57 -15.36 5.30
N GLY A 37 -0.32 -15.61 4.89
CA GLY A 37 0.87 -15.02 5.50
C GLY A 37 1.19 -13.60 5.06
N ILE A 38 0.49 -13.04 4.07
CA ILE A 38 0.73 -11.70 3.55
C ILE A 38 -0.56 -10.89 3.66
N ALA A 39 -0.49 -9.73 4.31
CA ALA A 39 -1.60 -8.78 4.46
C ALA A 39 -1.87 -8.04 3.14
N ASP A 40 -2.28 -8.77 2.14
CA ASP A 40 -2.55 -8.35 0.77
C ASP A 40 -3.95 -8.84 0.38
N MET A 41 -4.87 -7.92 0.12
CA MET A 41 -6.26 -8.23 -0.20
C MET A 41 -6.38 -8.74 -1.64
N ASP A 42 -7.30 -9.71 -1.84
CA ASP A 42 -7.60 -10.28 -3.16
C ASP A 42 -8.79 -9.62 -3.85
N PHE A 43 -9.33 -8.56 -3.27
CA PHE A 43 -10.39 -7.76 -3.86
C PHE A 43 -9.84 -6.71 -4.82
N LYS A 44 -10.68 -6.31 -5.80
CA LYS A 44 -10.36 -5.18 -6.69
C LYS A 44 -10.15 -3.90 -5.88
N ALA A 45 -9.17 -3.11 -6.27
CA ALA A 45 -9.00 -1.76 -5.74
C ALA A 45 -10.27 -0.91 -6.03
N ALA A 46 -10.50 0.09 -5.19
CA ALA A 46 -11.60 1.02 -5.42
C ALA A 46 -11.48 1.66 -6.82
N PRO A 47 -12.58 1.81 -7.58
CA PRO A 47 -12.54 2.36 -8.94
C PRO A 47 -11.87 3.73 -9.04
N ALA A 48 -12.03 4.58 -8.02
CA ALA A 48 -11.37 5.90 -7.98
C ALA A 48 -9.83 5.77 -7.91
N VAL A 49 -9.30 4.77 -7.20
CA VAL A 49 -7.85 4.51 -7.12
C VAL A 49 -7.34 4.02 -8.47
N ALA A 50 -8.02 3.05 -9.08
CA ALA A 50 -7.64 2.52 -10.39
C ALA A 50 -7.66 3.63 -11.46
N LYS A 51 -8.69 4.47 -11.45
CA LYS A 51 -8.79 5.61 -12.37
C LYS A 51 -7.65 6.61 -12.17
N ALA A 52 -7.34 6.99 -10.95
CA ALA A 52 -6.25 7.94 -10.69
C ALA A 52 -4.89 7.42 -11.19
N ILE A 53 -4.61 6.12 -11.04
CA ILE A 53 -3.41 5.50 -11.57
C ILE A 53 -3.41 5.52 -13.11
N GLN A 54 -4.54 5.20 -13.74
CA GLN A 54 -4.67 5.22 -15.21
C GLN A 54 -4.47 6.64 -15.77
N ASP A 55 -5.08 7.64 -15.15
CA ASP A 55 -4.95 9.04 -15.55
C ASP A 55 -3.49 9.51 -15.42
N ARG A 56 -2.81 9.11 -14.35
CA ARG A 56 -1.39 9.42 -14.17
C ARG A 56 -0.51 8.70 -15.19
N ALA A 57 -0.82 7.45 -15.51
CA ALA A 57 -0.09 6.70 -16.52
C ALA A 57 -0.27 7.29 -17.93
N ALA A 58 -1.47 7.74 -18.27
CA ALA A 58 -1.78 8.36 -19.55
C ALA A 58 -1.06 9.69 -19.79
N HIS A 59 -0.53 10.33 -18.74
CA HIS A 59 0.26 11.55 -18.89
C HIS A 59 1.65 11.32 -19.51
N GLU A 60 2.17 10.08 -19.45
CA GLU A 60 3.43 9.59 -20.09
C GLU A 60 4.72 10.34 -19.69
N ASN A 61 4.67 11.33 -18.81
CA ASN A 61 5.83 12.01 -18.25
C ASN A 61 5.80 11.88 -16.74
N TYR A 62 6.75 11.11 -16.19
CA TYR A 62 6.76 10.70 -14.79
C TYR A 62 7.75 11.44 -13.91
N GLY A 63 8.51 12.36 -14.41
CA GLY A 63 9.51 13.20 -13.73
C GLY A 63 9.48 13.23 -12.19
N TYR A 64 10.26 14.05 -11.59
CA TYR A 64 10.25 14.22 -10.13
C TYR A 64 8.95 14.90 -9.68
N GLY A 65 8.29 14.29 -8.70
CA GLY A 65 7.10 14.87 -8.06
C GLY A 65 7.45 15.62 -6.77
N TYR A 66 6.47 16.30 -6.23
CA TYR A 66 6.52 16.89 -4.90
C TYR A 66 5.35 16.40 -4.05
N LEU A 67 5.47 16.54 -2.76
CA LEU A 67 4.42 16.16 -1.83
C LEU A 67 3.35 17.27 -1.79
N ALA A 68 2.26 17.05 -2.50
CA ALA A 68 1.19 18.04 -2.65
C ALA A 68 0.40 18.23 -1.34
N ASP A 69 -0.04 19.47 -1.08
CA ASP A 69 -0.87 19.79 0.09
C ASP A 69 -2.18 19.00 0.13
N GLU A 70 -2.75 18.68 -1.04
CA GLU A 70 -3.97 17.88 -1.16
C GLU A 70 -3.76 16.46 -0.57
N PHE A 71 -2.59 15.87 -0.79
CA PHE A 71 -2.25 14.57 -0.20
C PHE A 71 -2.16 14.66 1.32
N LEU A 72 -1.44 15.67 1.84
CA LEU A 72 -1.28 15.87 3.29
C LEU A 72 -2.63 16.13 3.95
N MET A 73 -3.47 16.97 3.35
CA MET A 73 -4.80 17.26 3.85
C MET A 73 -5.76 16.06 3.76
N ALA A 74 -5.60 15.19 2.77
CA ALA A 74 -6.35 13.93 2.71
C ALA A 74 -6.02 13.04 3.92
N CYS A 75 -4.73 12.95 4.29
CA CYS A 75 -4.29 12.21 5.48
C CYS A 75 -4.85 12.82 6.78
N VAL A 76 -4.74 14.15 6.95
CA VAL A 76 -5.29 14.87 8.11
C VAL A 76 -6.80 14.61 8.24
N ASN A 77 -7.54 14.81 7.15
CA ASN A 77 -8.99 14.62 7.13
C ASN A 77 -9.40 13.17 7.37
N TRP A 78 -8.60 12.21 6.92
CA TRP A 78 -8.83 10.79 7.21
C TRP A 78 -8.68 10.51 8.70
N GLN A 79 -7.58 10.93 9.33
CA GLN A 79 -7.33 10.72 10.75
C GLN A 79 -8.43 11.36 11.61
N LYS A 80 -8.81 12.60 11.29
CA LYS A 80 -9.88 13.29 12.00
C LYS A 80 -11.21 12.53 11.87
N ARG A 81 -11.61 12.16 10.66
CA ARG A 81 -12.93 11.55 10.40
C ARG A 81 -13.05 10.11 10.90
N ARG A 82 -11.96 9.31 10.77
CA ARG A 82 -12.00 7.88 11.06
C ARG A 82 -11.49 7.52 12.44
N ASN A 83 -10.49 8.25 12.91
CA ASN A 83 -9.80 7.93 14.16
C ASN A 83 -10.02 8.99 15.25
N HIS A 84 -10.81 10.05 14.96
CA HIS A 84 -11.05 11.18 15.86
C HIS A 84 -9.75 11.81 16.38
N TRP A 85 -8.72 11.82 15.54
CA TRP A 85 -7.40 12.32 15.85
C TRP A 85 -7.09 13.56 15.02
N ASP A 86 -6.99 14.70 15.72
CA ASP A 86 -6.63 15.97 15.11
C ASP A 86 -5.11 16.08 15.01
N ILE A 87 -4.58 15.87 13.80
CA ILE A 87 -3.16 16.04 13.48
C ILE A 87 -2.94 17.26 12.59
N LYS A 88 -1.72 17.77 12.59
CA LYS A 88 -1.29 18.85 11.69
C LYS A 88 -0.55 18.27 10.50
N LYS A 89 -0.65 18.92 9.32
CA LYS A 89 0.04 18.45 8.11
C LYS A 89 1.56 18.44 8.27
N GLU A 90 2.11 19.34 9.09
CA GLU A 90 3.53 19.44 9.41
C GLU A 90 4.07 18.24 10.20
N TRP A 91 3.19 17.42 10.77
CA TRP A 91 3.56 16.19 11.47
C TRP A 91 3.65 14.98 10.55
N ILE A 92 3.32 15.15 9.26
CA ILE A 92 3.30 14.06 8.29
C ILE A 92 4.61 14.06 7.51
N THR A 93 5.32 12.94 7.59
CA THR A 93 6.50 12.65 6.76
C THR A 93 6.20 11.48 5.84
N TYR A 94 6.50 11.64 4.56
CA TYR A 94 6.36 10.59 3.57
C TYR A 94 7.63 9.74 3.50
N THR A 95 7.44 8.43 3.47
CA THR A 95 8.51 7.46 3.20
C THR A 95 8.01 6.38 2.24
N PRO A 96 8.86 5.87 1.33
CA PRO A 96 8.49 4.76 0.45
C PRO A 96 8.46 3.45 1.25
N GLY A 97 7.25 2.99 1.58
CA GLY A 97 7.03 1.76 2.34
C GLY A 97 7.23 1.91 3.85
N LEU A 98 6.75 0.89 4.59
CA LEU A 98 6.75 0.90 6.06
C LEU A 98 8.11 0.51 6.67
N ASN A 99 8.87 -0.37 6.02
CA ASN A 99 10.08 -0.93 6.59
C ASN A 99 11.20 0.12 6.79
N LEU A 100 11.34 1.05 5.85
CA LEU A 100 12.35 2.12 5.92
C LEU A 100 12.19 3.01 7.16
N PRO A 101 11.02 3.61 7.46
CA PRO A 101 10.85 4.42 8.65
C PRO A 101 11.06 3.65 9.95
N LEU A 102 10.71 2.36 10.01
CA LEU A 102 10.97 1.53 11.18
C LEU A 102 12.48 1.36 11.44
N VAL A 103 13.25 1.08 10.38
CA VAL A 103 14.72 0.98 10.49
C VAL A 103 15.34 2.30 10.92
N PHE A 104 14.94 3.41 10.32
CA PHE A 104 15.45 4.73 10.70
C PHE A 104 15.10 5.11 12.16
N SER A 105 13.86 4.84 12.58
CA SER A 105 13.45 5.10 13.96
C SER A 105 14.27 4.28 14.96
N TYR A 106 14.56 3.02 14.63
CA TYR A 106 15.42 2.16 15.45
C TYR A 106 16.84 2.71 15.53
N CYS A 107 17.44 3.05 14.39
CA CYS A 107 18.82 3.60 14.35
C CYS A 107 18.93 4.90 15.13
N LEU A 108 17.95 5.80 15.04
CA LEU A 108 17.95 7.07 15.78
C LEU A 108 17.85 6.86 17.30
N ASN A 109 17.03 5.92 17.74
CA ASN A 109 16.89 5.60 19.16
C ASN A 109 18.15 4.92 19.75
N VAL A 110 18.84 4.09 18.97
CA VAL A 110 20.08 3.42 19.42
C VAL A 110 21.26 4.40 19.48
N SER A 111 21.30 5.43 18.61
CA SER A 111 22.36 6.44 18.64
C SER A 111 22.18 7.51 19.73
N SER A 112 21.06 7.49 20.46
CA SER A 112 20.80 8.41 21.58
C SER A 112 21.01 7.77 22.97
N LEU A 113 21.46 6.52 23.02
CA LEU A 113 21.90 5.79 24.21
C LEU A 113 23.42 5.75 24.30
#